data_fc3d1354e05f37de37c4b67975dcf93b
#
_entry.id   fc3d1354e05f37de37c4b67975dcf93b
#
_cell.length_a   1.000
_cell.length_b   1.000
_cell.length_c   1.000
_cell.angle_alpha   90.00
_cell.angle_beta   90.00
_cell.angle_gamma   90.00
#
_symmetry.space_group_name_H-M   'P 1'
#
loop_
_entity.id
_entity.type
_entity.pdbx_description
1 polymer ?
#
loop_
_entity_poly.entity_id
_entity_poly.type
_entity_poly.pdbx_seq_one_letter_code
_entity_poly.pdbx_strand_id
1 'polypeptide(L)'
;GAYIVDIMNETGYDFAAFGNHEFDYKLPQLAKLTKQAKYEYLACNFKYLGTGTTDITYKPYEIVDYGGTKVAYIGIATPESFSKSTPAYFQDENGNYIYSFCEDDDGSALYKVVQDTVDEVKKAGADYVIALAHLGNEGITDIWTSKAVIANTTGIDAMLDGHDHET
;
A
#
# COMPACT_ATOMS: atom_id res chain seq x y z
N GLY A 1 10.89 -5.96 13.58
CA GLY A 1 10.94 -5.48 12.18
C GLY A 1 12.17 -5.98 11.44
N ALA A 2 13.41 -5.56 11.84
CA ALA A 2 14.62 -5.85 11.05
C ALA A 2 14.84 -7.34 10.74
N TYR A 3 14.69 -8.23 11.72
CA TYR A 3 14.83 -9.68 11.50
C TYR A 3 13.79 -10.26 10.52
N ILE A 4 12.59 -9.69 10.48
CA ILE A 4 11.56 -10.14 9.51
C ILE A 4 11.97 -9.71 8.10
N VAL A 5 12.46 -8.48 7.94
CA VAL A 5 12.98 -7.99 6.65
C VAL A 5 14.15 -8.87 6.18
N ASP A 6 15.08 -9.27 7.08
CA ASP A 6 16.18 -10.17 6.73
C ASP A 6 15.67 -11.55 6.28
N ILE A 7 14.67 -12.12 6.98
CA ILE A 7 14.04 -13.39 6.57
C ILE A 7 13.38 -13.24 5.20
N MET A 8 12.62 -12.17 4.98
CA MET A 8 11.97 -11.91 3.68
C MET A 8 13.01 -11.75 2.56
N ASN A 9 14.12 -11.06 2.83
CA ASN A 9 15.22 -10.94 1.89
C ASN A 9 15.84 -12.30 1.52
N GLU A 10 16.04 -13.19 2.50
CA GLU A 10 16.64 -14.52 2.27
C GLU A 10 15.66 -15.50 1.62
N THR A 11 14.35 -15.34 1.85
CA THR A 11 13.32 -16.17 1.21
C THR A 11 12.97 -15.73 -0.20
N GLY A 12 13.48 -14.57 -0.65
CA GLY A 12 13.33 -14.12 -2.03
C GLY A 12 11.97 -13.51 -2.34
N TYR A 13 11.45 -12.71 -1.41
CA TYR A 13 10.27 -11.86 -1.71
C TYR A 13 10.62 -10.86 -2.80
N ASP A 14 9.67 -10.63 -3.73
CA ASP A 14 9.78 -9.60 -4.77
C ASP A 14 9.07 -8.32 -4.33
N PHE A 15 7.90 -8.45 -3.69
CA PHE A 15 7.04 -7.33 -3.31
C PHE A 15 6.42 -7.51 -1.92
N ALA A 16 6.10 -6.38 -1.28
CA ALA A 16 5.27 -6.33 -0.06
C ALA A 16 4.37 -5.10 -0.08
N ALA A 17 3.14 -5.21 0.44
CA ALA A 17 2.29 -4.06 0.75
C ALA A 17 2.55 -3.57 2.17
N PHE A 18 2.25 -2.30 2.46
CA PHE A 18 2.22 -1.81 3.83
C PHE A 18 0.95 -2.28 4.55
N GLY A 19 1.12 -2.91 5.70
CA GLY A 19 0.06 -3.08 6.68
C GLY A 19 0.08 -1.95 7.72
N ASN A 20 -0.93 -1.92 8.60
CA ASN A 20 -1.00 -0.91 9.67
C ASN A 20 0.13 -1.05 10.71
N HIS A 21 0.63 -2.26 10.94
CA HIS A 21 1.71 -2.54 11.90
C HIS A 21 3.10 -2.10 11.42
N GLU A 22 3.29 -1.79 10.13
CA GLU A 22 4.51 -1.18 9.63
C GLU A 22 4.79 0.17 10.28
N PHE A 23 3.76 0.85 10.77
CA PHE A 23 3.85 2.19 11.36
C PHE A 23 4.00 2.20 12.89
N ASP A 24 3.92 1.06 13.57
CA ASP A 24 3.91 0.94 15.05
C ASP A 24 5.18 1.52 15.71
N TYR A 25 6.30 1.45 15.04
CA TYR A 25 7.60 1.90 15.56
C TYR A 25 8.07 3.23 14.98
N LYS A 26 7.13 4.07 14.53
CA LYS A 26 7.35 5.39 13.92
C LYS A 26 7.98 5.35 12.52
N LEU A 27 7.79 6.42 11.79
CA LEU A 27 8.24 6.55 10.39
C LEU A 27 9.78 6.47 10.20
N PRO A 28 10.64 7.01 11.12
CA PRO A 28 12.08 6.82 10.98
C PRO A 28 12.54 5.36 11.05
N GLN A 29 11.82 4.51 11.80
CA GLN A 29 12.11 3.07 11.81
C GLN A 29 11.63 2.41 10.52
N LEU A 30 10.44 2.76 10.04
CA LEU A 30 9.95 2.27 8.75
C LEU A 30 10.91 2.65 7.60
N ALA A 31 11.41 3.90 7.59
CA ALA A 31 12.39 4.34 6.59
C ALA A 31 13.68 3.50 6.60
N LYS A 32 14.13 3.03 7.78
CA LYS A 32 15.26 2.11 7.86
C LYS A 32 14.91 0.72 7.30
N LEU A 33 13.74 0.20 7.63
CA LEU A 33 13.30 -1.12 7.18
C LEU A 33 13.09 -1.17 5.68
N THR A 34 12.47 -0.14 5.08
CA THR A 34 12.28 -0.07 3.63
C THR A 34 13.60 0.06 2.86
N LYS A 35 14.64 0.70 3.46
CA LYS A 35 16.00 0.74 2.89
C LYS A 35 16.78 -0.56 3.07
N GLN A 36 16.46 -1.37 4.08
CA GLN A 36 17.07 -2.69 4.32
C GLN A 36 16.49 -3.78 3.41
N ALA A 37 15.23 -3.62 3.00
CA ALA A 37 14.53 -4.57 2.13
C ALA A 37 15.24 -4.68 0.76
N LYS A 38 15.40 -5.92 0.27
CA LYS A 38 15.86 -6.23 -1.10
C LYS A 38 14.68 -6.42 -2.05
N TYR A 39 13.46 -6.35 -1.54
CA TYR A 39 12.19 -6.37 -2.26
C TYR A 39 11.56 -4.98 -2.25
N GLU A 40 10.62 -4.72 -3.15
CA GLU A 40 9.96 -3.42 -3.24
C GLU A 40 8.72 -3.37 -2.34
N TYR A 41 8.61 -2.32 -1.53
CA TYR A 41 7.34 -1.98 -0.89
C TYR A 41 6.44 -1.25 -1.87
N LEU A 42 5.18 -1.67 -1.96
CA LEU A 42 4.18 -1.10 -2.86
C LEU A 42 3.03 -0.47 -2.06
N ALA A 43 2.67 0.77 -2.41
CA ALA A 43 1.49 1.45 -1.87
C ALA A 43 1.07 2.61 -2.79
N CYS A 44 -0.01 2.45 -3.54
CA CYS A 44 -0.49 3.49 -4.45
C CYS A 44 -1.23 4.62 -3.72
N ASN A 45 -1.78 4.33 -2.56
CA ASN A 45 -2.57 5.28 -1.75
C ASN A 45 -1.82 5.89 -0.56
N PHE A 46 -0.59 5.49 -0.27
CA PHE A 46 0.24 6.14 0.75
C PHE A 46 0.94 7.35 0.14
N LYS A 47 0.58 8.55 0.58
CA LYS A 47 1.05 9.81 -0.01
C LYS A 47 1.80 10.66 1.01
N TYR A 48 2.98 11.15 0.63
CA TYR A 48 3.70 12.16 1.40
C TYR A 48 3.18 13.55 1.00
N LEU A 49 2.69 14.31 1.98
CA LEU A 49 2.11 15.65 1.82
C LEU A 49 3.06 16.77 2.23
N GLY A 50 4.22 16.42 2.80
CA GLY A 50 5.23 17.40 3.24
C GLY A 50 6.01 18.01 2.08
N THR A 51 6.93 18.89 2.39
CA THR A 51 7.83 19.51 1.41
C THR A 51 9.04 18.61 1.13
N GLY A 52 9.41 18.46 -0.15
CA GLY A 52 10.55 17.63 -0.55
C GLY A 52 10.16 16.15 -0.74
N THR A 53 11.03 15.24 -0.30
CA THR A 53 10.84 13.79 -0.44
C THR A 53 10.79 13.11 0.92
N THR A 54 10.04 12.01 0.99
CA THR A 54 10.05 11.14 2.18
C THR A 54 11.30 10.26 2.21
N ASP A 55 11.76 9.89 3.41
CA ASP A 55 12.83 8.91 3.61
C ASP A 55 12.36 7.45 3.46
N ILE A 56 11.04 7.21 3.43
CA ILE A 56 10.45 5.88 3.25
C ILE A 56 10.54 5.51 1.77
N THR A 57 11.13 4.36 1.48
CA THR A 57 11.28 3.86 0.10
C THR A 57 10.10 2.95 -0.24
N TYR A 58 9.33 3.33 -1.23
CA TYR A 58 8.20 2.55 -1.78
C TYR A 58 7.83 3.06 -3.17
N LYS A 59 7.05 2.27 -3.90
CA LYS A 59 6.48 2.61 -5.21
C LYS A 59 4.95 2.42 -5.19
N PRO A 60 4.19 3.09 -6.07
CA PRO A 60 2.76 2.82 -6.21
C PRO A 60 2.51 1.44 -6.80
N TYR A 61 3.36 1.00 -7.72
CA TYR A 61 3.28 -0.27 -8.44
C TYR A 61 4.63 -0.67 -9.02
N GLU A 62 4.73 -1.92 -9.50
CA GLU A 62 5.82 -2.40 -10.35
C GLU A 62 5.23 -3.26 -11.49
N ILE A 63 5.84 -3.19 -12.68
CA ILE A 63 5.45 -4.01 -13.83
C ILE A 63 6.58 -4.98 -14.15
N VAL A 64 6.26 -6.28 -14.13
CA VAL A 64 7.21 -7.35 -14.44
C VAL A 64 6.85 -7.99 -15.76
N ASP A 65 7.84 -8.16 -16.64
CA ASP A 65 7.69 -8.86 -17.91
C ASP A 65 8.11 -10.34 -17.75
N TYR A 66 7.14 -11.22 -17.89
CA TYR A 66 7.33 -12.67 -17.84
C TYR A 66 7.41 -13.27 -19.26
N GLY A 67 8.40 -12.84 -20.02
CA GLY A 67 8.61 -13.39 -21.37
C GLY A 67 7.56 -12.93 -22.39
N GLY A 68 7.16 -11.64 -22.30
CA GLY A 68 6.18 -11.02 -23.18
C GLY A 68 4.79 -10.82 -22.55
N THR A 69 4.54 -11.43 -21.38
CA THR A 69 3.33 -11.15 -20.58
C THR A 69 3.70 -10.20 -19.46
N LYS A 70 3.12 -9.01 -19.46
CA LYS A 70 3.38 -7.97 -18.45
C LYS A 70 2.35 -8.01 -17.34
N VAL A 71 2.80 -8.23 -16.11
CA VAL A 71 1.96 -8.23 -14.91
C VAL A 71 2.31 -7.01 -14.06
N ALA A 72 1.33 -6.16 -13.80
CA ALA A 72 1.46 -5.07 -12.85
C ALA A 72 1.06 -5.53 -11.45
N TYR A 73 1.91 -5.25 -10.48
CA TYR A 73 1.63 -5.41 -9.06
C TYR A 73 1.40 -4.02 -8.48
N ILE A 74 0.21 -3.76 -7.92
CA ILE A 74 -0.14 -2.50 -7.26
C ILE A 74 -0.28 -2.74 -5.76
N GLY A 75 0.21 -1.82 -4.93
CA GLY A 75 0.07 -1.92 -3.47
C GLY A 75 -1.09 -1.08 -2.96
N ILE A 76 -1.84 -1.60 -1.96
CA ILE A 76 -2.93 -0.85 -1.32
C ILE A 76 -2.83 -1.03 0.19
N ALA A 77 -2.57 0.08 0.91
CA ALA A 77 -2.52 0.12 2.37
C ALA A 77 -3.87 0.54 2.95
N THR A 78 -4.24 0.00 4.11
CA THR A 78 -5.51 0.41 4.74
C THR A 78 -5.47 1.83 5.27
N PRO A 79 -6.48 2.68 4.97
CA PRO A 79 -6.65 3.96 5.63
C PRO A 79 -6.84 3.86 7.16
N GLU A 80 -7.27 2.71 7.68
CA GLU A 80 -7.32 2.45 9.12
C GLU A 80 -5.95 2.53 9.82
N SER A 81 -4.84 2.60 9.07
CA SER A 81 -3.50 2.82 9.63
C SER A 81 -3.44 4.05 10.52
N PHE A 82 -4.23 5.10 10.25
CA PHE A 82 -4.34 6.25 11.14
C PHE A 82 -4.93 5.90 12.52
N SER A 83 -5.98 5.10 12.57
CA SER A 83 -6.68 4.73 13.81
C SER A 83 -6.09 3.49 14.48
N LYS A 84 -5.55 2.55 13.71
CA LYS A 84 -4.96 1.30 14.21
C LYS A 84 -3.47 1.44 14.58
N SER A 85 -2.79 2.52 14.15
CA SER A 85 -1.47 2.91 14.61
C SER A 85 -1.58 4.18 15.49
N THR A 86 -0.57 5.03 15.51
CA THR A 86 -0.58 6.27 16.30
C THR A 86 -0.67 7.48 15.37
N PRO A 87 -1.80 8.21 15.32
CA PRO A 87 -1.99 9.33 14.39
C PRO A 87 -0.87 10.37 14.42
N ALA A 88 -0.32 10.66 15.59
CA ALA A 88 0.78 11.62 15.76
C ALA A 88 2.06 11.22 14.99
N TYR A 89 2.22 9.95 14.58
CA TYR A 89 3.39 9.53 13.79
C TYR A 89 3.33 10.04 12.35
N PHE A 90 2.15 10.41 11.86
CA PHE A 90 1.91 10.93 10.52
C PHE A 90 1.87 12.47 10.46
N GLN A 91 2.19 13.14 11.59
CA GLN A 91 2.13 14.59 11.73
C GLN A 91 3.51 15.21 11.82
N ASP A 92 3.62 16.49 11.42
CA ASP A 92 4.76 17.34 11.70
C ASP A 92 4.75 17.86 13.18
N GLU A 93 5.75 18.64 13.54
CA GLU A 93 5.87 19.26 14.88
C GLU A 93 4.74 20.25 15.24
N ASN A 94 3.97 20.70 14.24
CA ASN A 94 2.83 21.60 14.40
C ASN A 94 1.49 20.82 14.47
N GLY A 95 1.51 19.51 14.36
CA GLY A 95 0.33 18.64 14.35
C GLY A 95 -0.39 18.54 12.99
N ASN A 96 0.21 19.04 11.90
CA ASN A 96 -0.35 18.89 10.57
C ASN A 96 0.00 17.53 10.01
N TYR A 97 -0.96 16.84 9.41
CA TYR A 97 -0.70 15.58 8.73
C TYR A 97 0.21 15.80 7.52
N ILE A 98 1.32 15.06 7.49
CA ILE A 98 2.31 15.05 6.40
C ILE A 98 2.27 13.75 5.59
N TYR A 99 1.33 12.86 5.89
CA TYR A 99 1.00 11.66 5.12
C TYR A 99 -0.51 11.50 5.03
N SER A 100 -0.97 10.83 3.98
CA SER A 100 -2.35 10.40 3.76
C SER A 100 -2.36 8.98 3.20
N PHE A 101 -3.45 8.26 3.49
CA PHE A 101 -3.78 6.98 2.86
C PHE A 101 -4.93 7.13 1.85
N CYS A 102 -5.18 8.36 1.37
CA CYS A 102 -6.33 8.73 0.55
C CYS A 102 -7.66 8.38 1.23
N GLU A 103 -7.71 8.65 2.54
CA GLU A 103 -8.89 8.52 3.38
C GLU A 103 -9.86 9.67 3.14
N ASP A 104 -11.14 9.36 3.14
CA ASP A 104 -12.27 10.28 3.13
C ASP A 104 -13.51 9.62 3.74
N ASP A 105 -14.63 10.36 3.80
CA ASP A 105 -15.85 9.92 4.48
C ASP A 105 -16.68 8.91 3.67
N ASP A 106 -16.41 8.74 2.36
CA ASP A 106 -17.19 7.87 1.47
C ASP A 106 -16.35 6.84 0.68
N GLY A 107 -15.02 6.83 0.89
CA GLY A 107 -14.09 5.91 0.23
C GLY A 107 -13.68 6.33 -1.19
N SER A 108 -14.25 7.41 -1.70
CA SER A 108 -14.04 7.82 -3.10
C SER A 108 -12.60 8.17 -3.42
N ALA A 109 -11.85 8.76 -2.48
CA ALA A 109 -10.44 9.09 -2.66
C ALA A 109 -9.58 7.83 -2.80
N LEU A 110 -9.85 6.78 -1.99
CA LEU A 110 -9.18 5.49 -2.11
C LEU A 110 -9.49 4.83 -3.46
N TYR A 111 -10.79 4.74 -3.82
CA TYR A 111 -11.20 4.10 -5.09
C TYR A 111 -10.60 4.82 -6.29
N LYS A 112 -10.60 6.15 -6.24
CA LYS A 112 -10.01 6.97 -7.31
C LYS A 112 -8.53 6.70 -7.49
N VAL A 113 -7.71 6.73 -6.42
CA VAL A 113 -6.26 6.52 -6.56
C VAL A 113 -5.94 5.09 -7.02
N VAL A 114 -6.72 4.10 -6.59
CA VAL A 114 -6.58 2.72 -7.05
C VAL A 114 -6.92 2.64 -8.54
N GLN A 115 -8.06 3.22 -8.98
CA GLN A 115 -8.45 3.21 -10.39
C GLN A 115 -7.45 3.97 -11.26
N ASP A 116 -7.00 5.15 -10.85
CA ASP A 116 -5.99 5.92 -11.56
C ASP A 116 -4.70 5.10 -11.77
N THR A 117 -4.30 4.32 -10.73
CA THR A 117 -3.12 3.44 -10.80
C THR A 117 -3.35 2.26 -11.75
N VAL A 118 -4.53 1.64 -11.72
CA VAL A 118 -4.90 0.57 -12.67
C VAL A 118 -4.87 1.09 -14.11
N ASP A 119 -5.45 2.26 -14.36
CA ASP A 119 -5.47 2.87 -15.69
C ASP A 119 -4.05 3.21 -16.17
N GLU A 120 -3.19 3.70 -15.28
CA GLU A 120 -1.80 4.00 -15.58
C GLU A 120 -1.02 2.75 -16.00
N VAL A 121 -1.11 1.64 -15.23
CA VAL A 121 -0.38 0.41 -15.57
C VAL A 121 -0.93 -0.27 -16.81
N LYS A 122 -2.25 -0.23 -17.05
CA LYS A 122 -2.86 -0.70 -18.30
C LYS A 122 -2.39 0.12 -19.51
N LYS A 123 -2.32 1.43 -19.37
CA LYS A 123 -1.75 2.33 -20.40
C LYS A 123 -0.27 2.08 -20.65
N ALA A 124 0.49 1.66 -19.63
CA ALA A 124 1.88 1.25 -19.74
C ALA A 124 2.06 -0.15 -20.37
N GLY A 125 0.96 -0.83 -20.69
CA GLY A 125 0.95 -2.11 -21.42
C GLY A 125 0.91 -3.33 -20.51
N ALA A 126 0.43 -3.22 -19.27
CA ALA A 126 0.19 -4.37 -18.42
C ALA A 126 -0.96 -5.21 -18.97
N ASP A 127 -0.73 -6.51 -19.16
CA ASP A 127 -1.73 -7.49 -19.55
C ASP A 127 -2.63 -7.85 -18.38
N TYR A 128 -2.05 -7.97 -17.18
CA TYR A 128 -2.74 -8.29 -15.93
C TYR A 128 -2.37 -7.31 -14.82
N VAL A 129 -3.31 -7.08 -13.90
CA VAL A 129 -3.14 -6.28 -12.69
C VAL A 129 -3.45 -7.12 -11.46
N ILE A 130 -2.46 -7.28 -10.60
CA ILE A 130 -2.59 -7.96 -9.30
C ILE A 130 -2.44 -6.92 -8.20
N ALA A 131 -3.45 -6.80 -7.33
CA ALA A 131 -3.38 -5.95 -6.17
C ALA A 131 -2.81 -6.74 -4.96
N LEU A 132 -1.79 -6.17 -4.32
CA LEU A 132 -1.29 -6.59 -3.01
C LEU A 132 -1.88 -5.62 -2.00
N ALA A 133 -2.87 -6.07 -1.23
CA ALA A 133 -3.65 -5.23 -0.36
C ALA A 133 -3.48 -5.61 1.12
N HIS A 134 -3.66 -4.64 1.99
CA HIS A 134 -3.84 -4.85 3.42
C HIS A 134 -5.06 -4.04 3.86
N LEU A 135 -6.25 -4.49 3.44
CA LEU A 135 -7.53 -3.81 3.60
C LEU A 135 -8.47 -4.56 4.54
N GLY A 136 -8.55 -5.90 4.39
CA GLY A 136 -9.49 -6.75 5.08
C GLY A 136 -10.92 -6.68 4.51
N ASN A 137 -11.78 -7.56 4.98
CA ASN A 137 -13.16 -7.70 4.55
C ASN A 137 -14.18 -7.54 5.66
N GLU A 138 -13.81 -7.83 6.92
CA GLU A 138 -14.70 -7.85 8.07
C GLU A 138 -14.08 -7.16 9.28
N GLY A 139 -14.91 -6.62 10.17
CA GLY A 139 -14.46 -5.97 11.40
C GLY A 139 -13.71 -4.66 11.23
N ILE A 140 -13.83 -4.03 10.06
CA ILE A 140 -13.19 -2.81 9.64
C ILE A 140 -14.20 -1.81 9.07
N THR A 141 -13.73 -0.62 8.69
CA THR A 141 -14.57 0.41 8.07
C THR A 141 -15.03 -0.04 6.69
N ASP A 142 -16.33 -0.23 6.50
CA ASP A 142 -16.95 -0.84 5.30
C ASP A 142 -16.46 -0.25 3.98
N ILE A 143 -16.31 1.08 3.92
CA ILE A 143 -15.88 1.81 2.71
C ILE A 143 -14.40 1.57 2.35
N TRP A 144 -13.60 0.99 3.24
CA TRP A 144 -12.16 0.72 3.00
C TRP A 144 -11.84 -0.76 2.87
N THR A 145 -12.87 -1.62 2.82
CA THR A 145 -12.69 -3.06 2.62
C THR A 145 -12.20 -3.39 1.21
N SER A 146 -11.54 -4.52 1.05
CA SER A 146 -11.19 -5.05 -0.27
C SER A 146 -12.42 -5.27 -1.15
N LYS A 147 -13.56 -5.70 -0.56
CA LYS A 147 -14.85 -5.80 -1.27
C LYS A 147 -15.31 -4.45 -1.81
N ALA A 148 -15.20 -3.38 -1.00
CA ALA A 148 -15.58 -2.04 -1.42
C ALA A 148 -14.67 -1.52 -2.55
N VAL A 149 -13.36 -1.73 -2.45
CA VAL A 149 -12.41 -1.34 -3.50
C VAL A 149 -12.72 -2.08 -4.81
N ILE A 150 -12.91 -3.41 -4.77
CA ILE A 150 -13.26 -4.21 -5.96
C ILE A 150 -14.60 -3.77 -6.57
N ALA A 151 -15.60 -3.46 -5.73
CA ALA A 151 -16.92 -3.03 -6.21
C ALA A 151 -16.90 -1.63 -6.89
N ASN A 152 -15.95 -0.78 -6.53
CA ASN A 152 -15.85 0.61 -7.02
C ASN A 152 -14.68 0.85 -7.99
N THR A 153 -13.98 -0.22 -8.41
CA THR A 153 -12.90 -0.15 -9.40
C THR A 153 -13.08 -1.20 -10.48
N THR A 154 -12.36 -1.06 -11.58
CA THR A 154 -12.37 -2.03 -12.68
C THR A 154 -10.96 -2.31 -13.16
N GLY A 155 -10.71 -3.52 -13.66
CA GLY A 155 -9.44 -3.88 -14.30
C GLY A 155 -8.40 -4.48 -13.35
N ILE A 156 -8.74 -4.76 -12.08
CA ILE A 156 -7.95 -5.62 -11.19
C ILE A 156 -8.32 -7.07 -11.52
N ASP A 157 -7.34 -7.88 -11.90
CA ASP A 157 -7.55 -9.27 -12.29
C ASP A 157 -7.48 -10.23 -11.09
N ALA A 158 -6.69 -9.88 -10.06
CA ALA A 158 -6.62 -10.61 -8.79
C ALA A 158 -6.23 -9.68 -7.65
N MET A 159 -6.67 -9.99 -6.43
CA MET A 159 -6.27 -9.30 -5.21
C MET A 159 -5.86 -10.33 -4.15
N LEU A 160 -4.69 -10.11 -3.56
CA LEU A 160 -4.20 -10.80 -2.36
C LEU A 160 -4.34 -9.80 -1.21
N ASP A 161 -5.09 -10.17 -0.19
CA ASP A 161 -5.44 -9.27 0.92
C ASP A 161 -5.06 -9.88 2.28
N GLY A 162 -4.99 -9.01 3.29
CA GLY A 162 -4.78 -9.35 4.70
C GLY A 162 -5.51 -8.36 5.58
N HIS A 163 -5.11 -8.22 6.85
CA HIS A 163 -5.60 -7.29 7.87
C HIS A 163 -6.59 -7.89 8.87
N ASP A 164 -7.68 -8.51 8.43
CA ASP A 164 -8.73 -9.09 9.29
C ASP A 164 -8.41 -10.49 9.83
N HIS A 165 -7.28 -11.09 9.38
CA HIS A 165 -6.83 -12.43 9.75
C HIS A 165 -7.81 -13.56 9.37
N GLU A 166 -8.69 -13.31 8.39
CA GLU A 166 -9.58 -14.32 7.82
C GLU A 166 -8.84 -15.17 6.76
N THR A 167 -9.29 -16.41 6.53
CA THR A 167 -8.71 -17.35 5.57
C THR A 167 -9.75 -17.85 4.55
#